data_e07b0c166cc44d7aa15869636aa52d59
#
_entry.id   e07b0c166cc44d7aa15869636aa52d59
#
_cell.length_a   1.000
_cell.length_b   1.000
_cell.length_c   1.000
_cell.angle_alpha   90.00
_cell.angle_beta   90.00
_cell.angle_gamma   90.00
#
_symmetry.space_group_name_H-M   'P 1'
#
loop_
_entity.id
_entity.type
_entity.pdbx_description
1 polymer ?
#
loop_
_entity_poly.entity_id
_entity_poly.type
_entity_poly.pdbx_seq_one_letter_code
_entity_poly.pdbx_strand_id
1 'polypeptide(L)'
;MDKYIINGGEKLCGSIEIQSAKNTVLPLLAASILTDEPVKIRGVPTINDVESMLHILCEVGCKIGRKKDCALIDSSNAVSHEIPTRLTKELRSSVFMLGPLLSRFHRAKISYPGGCDIGLRPIDLHLSGLKRLGVEIVEKDGYIHCEAKKLVGAEILLDFPSVGATENIMLAAVKAEGITVIRNAAKEPEIVDLQRFLNAMGAKVCGAGGGTVAIEGVKRLHGVDFVPIGDRIEAGTYLIAAATCGGEIETRGVPPENIAALLHKLRENGCKIYTKNDKIVLTSDGKLRAVDIVETMPFPGFPTDLQAQYTALCTTAKGSTLVVENLFETRYRYAAELKRMGADITVRGRTACVRGVEKLHGACVTAGDLRGGAALVLAALKAEGQSTVVELSYIDRGYADFEGKLRKLGAKIRRVRV
;
A
#
# COMPACT_ATOMS: atom_id res chain seq x y z
N MET A 1 -21.29 -11.79 -8.96
CA MET A 1 -19.97 -11.16 -8.69
C MET A 1 -19.92 -9.80 -9.36
N ASP A 2 -19.53 -8.76 -8.61
CA ASP A 2 -19.40 -7.42 -9.16
C ASP A 2 -18.34 -7.37 -10.27
N LYS A 3 -18.62 -6.60 -11.32
CA LYS A 3 -17.70 -6.41 -12.46
C LYS A 3 -17.69 -4.98 -12.94
N TYR A 4 -16.55 -4.54 -13.48
CA TYR A 4 -16.48 -3.31 -14.28
C TYR A 4 -16.75 -3.64 -15.75
N ILE A 5 -17.55 -2.78 -16.38
CA ILE A 5 -17.70 -2.70 -17.83
C ILE A 5 -17.06 -1.38 -18.26
N ILE A 6 -16.08 -1.46 -19.16
CA ILE A 6 -15.25 -0.35 -19.57
C ILE A 6 -15.27 -0.25 -21.08
N ASN A 7 -15.63 0.93 -21.62
CA ASN A 7 -15.45 1.26 -23.02
C ASN A 7 -14.22 2.15 -23.13
N GLY A 8 -13.17 1.63 -23.73
CA GLY A 8 -11.89 2.34 -23.85
C GLY A 8 -11.86 3.43 -24.91
N GLY A 9 -10.72 4.12 -25.02
CA GLY A 9 -10.46 5.13 -26.04
C GLY A 9 -10.76 6.57 -25.64
N GLU A 10 -11.28 6.83 -24.42
CA GLU A 10 -11.52 8.20 -23.95
C GLU A 10 -10.25 8.81 -23.35
N LYS A 11 -10.04 10.11 -23.62
CA LYS A 11 -9.01 10.89 -22.93
C LYS A 11 -9.44 11.21 -21.50
N LEU A 12 -8.48 11.22 -20.59
CA LEU A 12 -8.75 11.54 -19.19
C LEU A 12 -8.38 12.99 -18.88
N CYS A 13 -9.37 13.78 -18.40
CA CYS A 13 -9.17 15.19 -18.09
C CYS A 13 -9.86 15.55 -16.77
N GLY A 14 -9.27 16.47 -16.01
CA GLY A 14 -9.87 16.98 -14.77
C GLY A 14 -8.96 16.89 -13.56
N SER A 15 -9.54 17.00 -12.37
CA SER A 15 -8.80 16.96 -11.11
C SER A 15 -9.42 15.99 -10.11
N ILE A 16 -8.56 15.35 -9.32
CA ILE A 16 -8.96 14.45 -8.23
C ILE A 16 -8.16 14.74 -6.97
N GLU A 17 -8.86 14.66 -5.84
CA GLU A 17 -8.25 14.60 -4.52
C GLU A 17 -7.86 13.16 -4.21
N ILE A 18 -6.63 12.95 -3.77
CA ILE A 18 -6.12 11.64 -3.39
C ILE A 18 -6.47 11.39 -1.93
N GLN A 19 -7.01 10.22 -1.65
CA GLN A 19 -7.32 9.79 -0.29
C GLN A 19 -6.05 9.49 0.52
N SER A 20 -6.19 9.35 1.85
CA SER A 20 -5.07 8.93 2.70
C SER A 20 -4.56 7.55 2.31
N ALA A 21 -3.24 7.39 2.43
CA ALA A 21 -2.55 6.19 2.01
C ALA A 21 -3.01 4.96 2.82
N LYS A 22 -3.46 3.92 2.11
CA LYS A 22 -3.77 2.62 2.73
C LYS A 22 -2.64 2.13 3.62
N ASN A 23 -1.42 2.17 3.09
CA ASN A 23 -0.23 1.64 3.77
C ASN A 23 0.19 2.49 4.98
N THR A 24 -0.30 3.73 5.10
CA THR A 24 -0.16 4.56 6.30
C THR A 24 -1.29 4.28 7.28
N VAL A 25 -2.53 4.28 6.82
CA VAL A 25 -3.71 4.15 7.70
C VAL A 25 -3.70 2.84 8.49
N LEU A 26 -3.27 1.72 7.89
CA LEU A 26 -3.26 0.43 8.57
C LEU A 26 -2.34 0.39 9.80
N PRO A 27 -1.05 0.82 9.76
CA PRO A 27 -0.22 0.88 10.96
C PRO A 27 -0.69 1.94 11.97
N LEU A 28 -1.30 3.07 11.53
CA LEU A 28 -1.87 4.06 12.46
C LEU A 28 -3.08 3.50 13.22
N LEU A 29 -3.95 2.73 12.55
CA LEU A 29 -5.04 2.01 13.21
C LEU A 29 -4.49 1.01 14.23
N ALA A 30 -3.47 0.23 13.88
CA ALA A 30 -2.82 -0.68 14.82
C ALA A 30 -2.20 0.08 16.02
N ALA A 31 -1.56 1.23 15.77
CA ALA A 31 -0.97 2.09 16.81
C ALA A 31 -1.99 2.67 17.79
N SER A 32 -3.26 2.79 17.39
CA SER A 32 -4.31 3.36 18.25
C SER A 32 -4.54 2.62 19.57
N ILE A 33 -4.13 1.33 19.65
CA ILE A 33 -4.23 0.58 20.93
C ILE A 33 -3.10 0.88 21.93
N LEU A 34 -2.12 1.71 21.56
CA LEU A 34 -1.00 2.05 22.45
C LEU A 34 -1.37 3.02 23.57
N THR A 35 -2.55 3.61 23.55
CA THR A 35 -3.08 4.53 24.55
C THR A 35 -4.49 4.10 25.00
N ASP A 36 -4.93 4.53 26.18
CA ASP A 36 -6.32 4.37 26.65
C ASP A 36 -7.21 5.57 26.27
N GLU A 37 -6.62 6.62 25.72
CA GLU A 37 -7.34 7.80 25.29
C GLU A 37 -7.85 7.65 23.85
N PRO A 38 -8.98 8.28 23.47
CA PRO A 38 -9.51 8.16 22.12
C PRO A 38 -8.54 8.71 21.05
N VAL A 39 -8.36 7.93 20.01
CA VAL A 39 -7.56 8.29 18.82
C VAL A 39 -8.51 8.56 17.65
N LYS A 40 -8.38 9.73 17.03
CA LYS A 40 -9.16 10.11 15.86
C LYS A 40 -8.27 10.22 14.63
N ILE A 41 -8.59 9.44 13.60
CA ILE A 41 -7.89 9.46 12.31
C ILE A 41 -8.88 9.97 11.26
N ARG A 42 -8.52 11.05 10.56
CA ARG A 42 -9.32 11.64 9.48
C ARG A 42 -8.82 11.14 8.12
N GLY A 43 -9.64 11.26 7.09
CA GLY A 43 -9.29 10.85 5.72
C GLY A 43 -9.17 9.33 5.55
N VAL A 44 -9.69 8.53 6.48
CA VAL A 44 -9.60 7.07 6.43
C VAL A 44 -10.42 6.52 5.25
N PRO A 45 -9.79 5.89 4.24
CA PRO A 45 -10.48 5.42 3.05
C PRO A 45 -11.45 4.28 3.36
N THR A 46 -12.55 4.22 2.59
CA THR A 46 -13.49 3.09 2.65
C THR A 46 -13.03 2.00 1.69
N ILE A 47 -12.15 1.13 2.18
CA ILE A 47 -11.55 0.00 1.47
C ILE A 47 -11.56 -1.24 2.35
N ASN A 48 -11.61 -2.43 1.74
CA ASN A 48 -11.74 -3.69 2.47
C ASN A 48 -10.62 -3.93 3.49
N ASP A 49 -9.37 -3.59 3.18
CA ASP A 49 -8.24 -3.79 4.09
C ASP A 49 -8.37 -2.92 5.37
N VAL A 50 -8.94 -1.71 5.27
CA VAL A 50 -9.22 -0.84 6.43
C VAL A 50 -10.35 -1.41 7.26
N GLU A 51 -11.44 -1.85 6.64
CA GLU A 51 -12.57 -2.45 7.37
C GLU A 51 -12.12 -3.72 8.11
N SER A 52 -11.28 -4.58 7.48
CA SER A 52 -10.72 -5.75 8.16
C SER A 52 -9.84 -5.37 9.36
N MET A 53 -9.05 -4.29 9.28
CA MET A 53 -8.26 -3.81 10.42
C MET A 53 -9.16 -3.26 11.54
N LEU A 54 -10.23 -2.53 11.21
CA LEU A 54 -11.19 -2.06 12.19
C LEU A 54 -11.91 -3.23 12.90
N HIS A 55 -12.24 -4.31 12.17
CA HIS A 55 -12.77 -5.53 12.77
C HIS A 55 -11.76 -6.19 13.71
N ILE A 56 -10.46 -6.23 13.36
CA ILE A 56 -9.41 -6.73 14.27
C ILE A 56 -9.39 -5.91 15.57
N LEU A 57 -9.47 -4.58 15.48
CA LEU A 57 -9.50 -3.72 16.66
C LEU A 57 -10.75 -3.96 17.53
N CYS A 58 -11.90 -4.20 16.91
CA CYS A 58 -13.12 -4.58 17.67
C CYS A 58 -12.94 -5.91 18.42
N GLU A 59 -12.32 -6.93 17.81
CA GLU A 59 -12.05 -8.23 18.45
C GLU A 59 -11.06 -8.10 19.62
N VAL A 60 -10.13 -7.16 19.54
CA VAL A 60 -9.20 -6.84 20.65
C VAL A 60 -9.93 -6.12 21.80
N GLY A 61 -11.13 -5.59 21.57
CA GLY A 61 -11.98 -4.92 22.56
C GLY A 61 -12.07 -3.41 22.40
N CYS A 62 -11.60 -2.86 21.28
CA CYS A 62 -11.76 -1.42 21.00
C CYS A 62 -13.20 -1.09 20.60
N LYS A 63 -13.67 0.10 21.01
CA LYS A 63 -14.90 0.70 20.46
C LYS A 63 -14.57 1.56 19.27
N ILE A 64 -15.25 1.32 18.14
CA ILE A 64 -15.00 2.02 16.89
C ILE A 64 -16.19 2.90 16.55
N GLY A 65 -15.95 4.21 16.41
CA GLY A 65 -16.86 5.17 15.82
C GLY A 65 -16.41 5.49 14.38
N ARG A 66 -17.28 5.25 13.37
CA ARG A 66 -16.99 5.62 12.01
C ARG A 66 -18.00 6.62 11.48
N LYS A 67 -17.51 7.74 10.91
CA LYS A 67 -18.36 8.76 10.29
C LYS A 67 -17.68 9.26 9.01
N LYS A 68 -18.26 8.91 7.86
CA LYS A 68 -17.67 9.20 6.53
C LYS A 68 -16.23 8.66 6.47
N ASP A 69 -15.27 9.56 6.28
CA ASP A 69 -13.84 9.32 6.15
C ASP A 69 -13.08 9.47 7.49
N CYS A 70 -13.77 9.45 8.62
CA CYS A 70 -13.17 9.59 9.95
C CYS A 70 -13.41 8.34 10.78
N ALA A 71 -12.35 7.81 11.41
CA ALA A 71 -12.41 6.74 12.39
C ALA A 71 -12.03 7.29 13.78
N LEU A 72 -12.86 7.01 14.77
CA LEU A 72 -12.59 7.25 16.20
C LEU A 72 -12.40 5.89 16.87
N ILE A 73 -11.24 5.67 17.45
CA ILE A 73 -10.86 4.43 18.11
C ILE A 73 -10.70 4.71 19.60
N ASP A 74 -11.52 4.06 20.42
CA ASP A 74 -11.40 4.05 21.87
C ASP A 74 -10.96 2.65 22.32
N SER A 75 -9.72 2.55 22.76
CA SER A 75 -9.09 1.31 23.20
C SER A 75 -9.05 1.15 24.73
N SER A 76 -9.76 1.99 25.49
CA SER A 76 -9.80 1.93 26.95
C SER A 76 -10.25 0.56 27.51
N ASN A 77 -11.09 -0.15 26.76
CA ASN A 77 -11.60 -1.48 27.11
C ASN A 77 -10.89 -2.62 26.34
N ALA A 78 -9.80 -2.35 25.64
CA ALA A 78 -9.05 -3.39 24.94
C ALA A 78 -8.37 -4.32 25.96
N VAL A 79 -8.70 -5.63 25.89
CA VAL A 79 -8.23 -6.66 26.81
C VAL A 79 -7.67 -7.90 26.12
N SER A 80 -8.02 -8.13 24.86
CA SER A 80 -7.55 -9.30 24.12
C SER A 80 -6.19 -9.04 23.48
N HIS A 81 -5.32 -10.05 23.57
CA HIS A 81 -4.03 -10.10 22.88
C HIS A 81 -4.01 -11.17 21.76
N GLU A 82 -5.17 -11.77 21.46
CA GLU A 82 -5.34 -12.78 20.42
C GLU A 82 -6.15 -12.22 19.25
N ILE A 83 -5.72 -12.53 18.03
CA ILE A 83 -6.44 -12.18 16.81
C ILE A 83 -7.00 -13.46 16.17
N PRO A 84 -8.33 -13.52 15.92
CA PRO A 84 -8.94 -14.68 15.28
C PRO A 84 -8.35 -15.01 13.92
N THR A 85 -8.11 -16.30 13.63
CA THR A 85 -7.50 -16.80 12.40
C THR A 85 -8.24 -16.33 11.13
N ARG A 86 -9.57 -16.20 11.18
CA ARG A 86 -10.36 -15.71 10.04
C ARG A 86 -9.87 -14.32 9.59
N LEU A 87 -9.61 -13.40 10.53
CA LEU A 87 -9.17 -12.03 10.24
C LEU A 87 -7.71 -11.95 9.81
N THR A 88 -6.84 -12.77 10.39
CA THR A 88 -5.43 -12.81 9.97
C THR A 88 -5.26 -13.39 8.56
N LYS A 89 -6.13 -14.30 8.13
CA LYS A 89 -6.16 -14.83 6.76
C LYS A 89 -6.67 -13.81 5.73
N GLU A 90 -7.61 -12.95 6.11
CA GLU A 90 -8.16 -11.92 5.23
C GLU A 90 -7.18 -10.77 4.99
N LEU A 91 -6.41 -10.38 6.01
CA LEU A 91 -5.57 -9.20 6.00
C LEU A 91 -4.10 -9.51 6.30
N ARG A 92 -3.21 -9.36 5.30
CA ARG A 92 -1.77 -9.51 5.50
C ARG A 92 -1.22 -8.59 6.58
N SER A 93 -1.71 -7.35 6.61
CA SER A 93 -1.27 -6.30 7.57
C SER A 93 -1.71 -6.59 9.01
N SER A 94 -2.44 -7.67 9.28
CA SER A 94 -2.72 -8.13 10.66
C SER A 94 -1.44 -8.37 11.46
N VAL A 95 -0.31 -8.67 10.79
CA VAL A 95 1.00 -8.79 11.43
C VAL A 95 1.45 -7.52 12.16
N PHE A 96 0.97 -6.33 11.75
CA PHE A 96 1.27 -5.07 12.44
C PHE A 96 0.77 -5.03 13.87
N MET A 97 -0.23 -5.84 14.20
CA MET A 97 -0.76 -5.90 15.56
C MET A 97 0.22 -6.51 16.58
N LEU A 98 1.25 -7.27 16.13
CA LEU A 98 2.24 -7.84 17.05
C LEU A 98 2.93 -6.77 17.90
N GLY A 99 3.41 -5.69 17.28
CA GLY A 99 4.09 -4.61 17.97
C GLY A 99 3.23 -3.94 19.06
N PRO A 100 2.05 -3.40 18.71
CA PRO A 100 1.17 -2.74 19.67
C PRO A 100 0.63 -3.67 20.77
N LEU A 101 0.28 -4.93 20.43
CA LEU A 101 -0.16 -5.91 21.43
C LEU A 101 0.93 -6.22 22.45
N LEU A 102 2.17 -6.43 21.98
CA LEU A 102 3.34 -6.62 22.86
C LEU A 102 3.63 -5.38 23.69
N SER A 103 3.55 -4.19 23.10
CA SER A 103 3.75 -2.93 23.80
C SER A 103 2.72 -2.67 24.89
N ARG A 104 1.46 -3.12 24.68
CA ARG A 104 0.33 -2.93 25.63
C ARG A 104 0.19 -4.06 26.62
N PHE A 105 0.22 -5.31 26.16
CA PHE A 105 -0.14 -6.49 26.96
C PHE A 105 1.04 -7.39 27.29
N HIS A 106 2.22 -7.14 26.73
CA HIS A 106 3.40 -8.01 26.79
C HIS A 106 3.15 -9.41 26.20
N ARG A 107 2.05 -9.61 25.52
CA ARG A 107 1.62 -10.84 24.87
C ARG A 107 0.95 -10.55 23.54
N ALA A 108 1.15 -11.42 22.57
CA ALA A 108 0.41 -11.42 21.32
C ALA A 108 0.29 -12.84 20.76
N LYS A 109 -0.89 -13.17 20.21
CA LYS A 109 -1.10 -14.45 19.52
C LYS A 109 -1.82 -14.20 18.22
N ILE A 110 -1.19 -14.57 17.12
CA ILE A 110 -1.76 -14.47 15.78
C ILE A 110 -1.48 -15.76 15.01
N SER A 111 -2.34 -16.11 14.04
CA SER A 111 -1.97 -17.10 13.03
C SER A 111 -1.11 -16.46 11.94
N TYR A 112 -0.44 -17.28 11.12
CA TYR A 112 0.29 -16.75 9.96
C TYR A 112 -0.65 -15.93 9.07
N PRO A 113 -0.25 -14.68 8.72
CA PRO A 113 -1.09 -13.79 7.94
C PRO A 113 -1.24 -14.27 6.49
N GLY A 114 -2.48 -14.26 5.99
CA GLY A 114 -2.84 -14.57 4.61
C GLY A 114 -2.84 -13.35 3.68
N GLY A 115 -3.68 -13.39 2.68
CA GLY A 115 -4.23 -12.20 2.01
C GLY A 115 -3.59 -11.71 0.72
N CYS A 116 -2.47 -12.26 0.18
CA CYS A 116 -2.02 -11.84 -1.16
C CYS A 116 -1.03 -12.83 -1.76
N ASP A 117 -1.32 -13.28 -2.98
CA ASP A 117 -0.56 -14.29 -3.71
C ASP A 117 0.48 -13.69 -4.68
N ILE A 118 1.21 -12.65 -4.25
CA ILE A 118 2.26 -11.99 -5.06
C ILE A 118 3.66 -12.53 -4.81
N GLY A 119 3.81 -13.59 -4.02
CA GLY A 119 5.08 -14.23 -3.66
C GLY A 119 5.19 -14.57 -2.19
N LEU A 120 6.30 -15.24 -1.83
CA LEU A 120 6.65 -15.46 -0.44
C LEU A 120 6.86 -14.10 0.24
N ARG A 121 6.19 -13.89 1.34
CA ARG A 121 6.31 -12.68 2.15
C ARG A 121 6.60 -13.09 3.59
N PRO A 122 7.82 -13.57 3.85
CA PRO A 122 8.21 -14.03 5.17
C PRO A 122 8.07 -12.88 6.18
N ILE A 123 7.81 -13.24 7.42
CA ILE A 123 7.71 -12.30 8.55
C ILE A 123 8.90 -12.41 9.50
N ASP A 124 9.93 -13.08 9.05
CA ASP A 124 11.18 -13.34 9.76
C ASP A 124 11.84 -12.06 10.28
N LEU A 125 11.89 -10.99 9.49
CA LEU A 125 12.41 -9.69 9.92
C LEU A 125 11.58 -9.06 11.04
N HIS A 126 10.25 -9.23 11.01
CA HIS A 126 9.38 -8.80 12.12
C HIS A 126 9.73 -9.56 13.40
N LEU A 127 9.78 -10.89 13.31
CA LEU A 127 10.04 -11.76 14.47
C LEU A 127 11.45 -11.56 15.01
N SER A 128 12.44 -11.44 14.13
CA SER A 128 13.83 -11.16 14.51
C SER A 128 13.96 -9.84 15.27
N GLY A 129 13.34 -8.76 14.76
CA GLY A 129 13.34 -7.47 15.43
C GLY A 129 12.66 -7.50 16.80
N LEU A 130 11.51 -8.20 16.93
CA LEU A 130 10.81 -8.36 18.20
C LEU A 130 11.63 -9.20 19.20
N LYS A 131 12.31 -10.26 18.76
CA LYS A 131 13.24 -11.03 19.61
C LYS A 131 14.35 -10.16 20.19
N ARG A 132 14.88 -9.21 19.40
CA ARG A 132 15.91 -8.27 19.88
C ARG A 132 15.39 -7.35 21.01
N LEU A 133 14.09 -7.07 21.04
CA LEU A 133 13.44 -6.31 22.13
C LEU A 133 13.13 -7.17 23.37
N GLY A 134 13.53 -8.45 23.38
CA GLY A 134 13.33 -9.36 24.52
C GLY A 134 12.05 -10.20 24.43
N VAL A 135 11.44 -10.32 23.25
CA VAL A 135 10.24 -11.14 23.05
C VAL A 135 10.62 -12.61 22.85
N GLU A 136 10.04 -13.49 23.64
CA GLU A 136 10.04 -14.93 23.40
C GLU A 136 8.97 -15.28 22.38
N ILE A 137 9.35 -16.03 21.33
CA ILE A 137 8.46 -16.37 20.21
C ILE A 137 8.45 -17.87 20.01
N VAL A 138 7.25 -18.45 20.11
CA VAL A 138 7.01 -19.88 19.89
C VAL A 138 5.99 -20.05 18.75
N GLU A 139 6.39 -20.78 17.73
CA GLU A 139 5.53 -21.13 16.60
C GLU A 139 4.97 -22.54 16.85
N LYS A 140 3.67 -22.61 17.13
CA LYS A 140 3.02 -23.88 17.48
C LYS A 140 1.56 -23.88 17.01
N ASP A 141 1.08 -25.03 16.55
CA ASP A 141 -0.32 -25.28 16.15
C ASP A 141 -0.86 -24.27 15.10
N GLY A 142 0.02 -23.76 14.22
CA GLY A 142 -0.33 -22.77 13.20
C GLY A 142 -0.45 -21.33 13.72
N TYR A 143 -0.04 -21.09 14.97
CA TYR A 143 -0.01 -19.79 15.62
C TYR A 143 1.42 -19.35 15.94
N ILE A 144 1.58 -18.04 15.99
CA ILE A 144 2.77 -17.36 16.50
C ILE A 144 2.38 -16.81 17.88
N HIS A 145 3.00 -17.38 18.91
CA HIS A 145 2.86 -16.94 20.29
C HIS A 145 4.04 -16.07 20.67
N CYS A 146 3.79 -14.84 21.07
CA CYS A 146 4.78 -13.87 21.47
C CYS A 146 4.54 -13.47 22.92
N GLU A 147 5.57 -13.53 23.75
CA GLU A 147 5.50 -13.12 25.16
C GLU A 147 6.78 -12.40 25.56
N ALA A 148 6.69 -11.38 26.40
CA ALA A 148 7.81 -10.68 26.98
C ALA A 148 7.52 -10.32 28.43
N LYS A 149 8.47 -10.54 29.33
CA LYS A 149 8.38 -10.01 30.71
C LYS A 149 8.39 -8.49 30.71
N LYS A 150 9.23 -7.92 29.84
CA LYS A 150 9.35 -6.50 29.54
C LYS A 150 9.99 -6.34 28.15
N LEU A 151 9.68 -5.26 27.49
CA LEU A 151 10.38 -4.85 26.26
C LEU A 151 11.58 -3.96 26.63
N VAL A 152 12.74 -4.26 26.07
CA VAL A 152 13.98 -3.52 26.31
C VAL A 152 14.55 -3.03 25.00
N GLY A 153 14.90 -1.74 24.94
CA GLY A 153 15.50 -1.11 23.78
C GLY A 153 16.79 -1.82 23.34
N ALA A 154 16.98 -1.92 22.04
CA ALA A 154 18.11 -2.61 21.43
C ALA A 154 18.52 -2.00 20.11
N GLU A 155 19.76 -2.24 19.68
CA GLU A 155 20.17 -2.00 18.31
C GLU A 155 19.76 -3.18 17.42
N ILE A 156 19.01 -2.87 16.35
CA ILE A 156 18.39 -3.84 15.44
C ILE A 156 18.81 -3.48 14.02
N LEU A 157 19.60 -4.36 13.39
CA LEU A 157 19.94 -4.26 11.97
C LEU A 157 18.96 -5.11 11.16
N LEU A 158 18.28 -4.49 10.20
CA LEU A 158 17.46 -5.21 9.23
C LEU A 158 18.30 -5.60 8.02
N ASP A 159 18.31 -6.87 7.64
CA ASP A 159 19.03 -7.35 6.45
C ASP A 159 18.45 -6.77 5.15
N PHE A 160 17.19 -6.39 5.19
CA PHE A 160 16.48 -5.70 4.11
C PHE A 160 15.60 -4.58 4.69
N PRO A 161 15.49 -3.40 4.00
CA PRO A 161 14.67 -2.27 4.49
C PRO A 161 13.17 -2.60 4.34
N SER A 162 12.68 -3.50 5.19
CA SER A 162 11.29 -3.92 5.20
C SER A 162 10.41 -2.86 5.86
N VAL A 163 9.42 -2.36 5.11
CA VAL A 163 8.41 -1.41 5.61
C VAL A 163 7.71 -1.98 6.83
N GLY A 164 7.10 -3.16 6.67
CA GLY A 164 6.31 -3.76 7.74
C GLY A 164 7.12 -4.13 8.98
N ALA A 165 8.36 -4.62 8.82
CA ALA A 165 9.23 -4.90 9.97
C ALA A 165 9.62 -3.60 10.71
N THR A 166 9.96 -2.53 9.96
CA THR A 166 10.27 -1.22 10.54
C THR A 166 9.08 -0.71 11.35
N GLU A 167 7.86 -0.70 10.78
CA GLU A 167 6.64 -0.26 11.45
C GLU A 167 6.36 -1.09 12.72
N ASN A 168 6.43 -2.40 12.62
CA ASN A 168 6.12 -3.30 13.73
C ASN A 168 7.10 -3.13 14.90
N ILE A 169 8.40 -3.00 14.60
CA ILE A 169 9.44 -2.72 15.61
C ILE A 169 9.23 -1.34 16.23
N MET A 170 8.92 -0.30 15.44
CA MET A 170 8.60 1.04 15.95
C MET A 170 7.44 0.97 16.95
N LEU A 171 6.34 0.29 16.58
CA LEU A 171 5.15 0.15 17.42
C LEU A 171 5.42 -0.63 18.73
N ALA A 172 6.32 -1.61 18.71
CA ALA A 172 6.74 -2.31 19.92
C ALA A 172 7.66 -1.45 20.80
N ALA A 173 8.58 -0.70 20.19
CA ALA A 173 9.65 0.01 20.87
C ALA A 173 9.20 1.28 21.60
N VAL A 174 8.05 1.89 21.24
CA VAL A 174 7.61 3.18 21.82
C VAL A 174 7.39 3.14 23.35
N LYS A 175 7.22 1.95 23.92
CA LYS A 175 7.09 1.73 25.37
C LYS A 175 8.20 0.82 25.93
N ALA A 176 9.22 0.45 25.15
CA ALA A 176 10.34 -0.36 25.62
C ALA A 176 11.22 0.44 26.58
N GLU A 177 11.83 -0.21 27.56
CA GLU A 177 12.78 0.44 28.47
C GLU A 177 14.07 0.82 27.72
N GLY A 178 14.45 2.11 27.73
CA GLY A 178 15.68 2.60 27.10
C GLY A 178 15.48 3.02 25.64
N ILE A 179 16.52 2.87 24.84
CA ILE A 179 16.56 3.35 23.46
C ILE A 179 16.62 2.16 22.48
N THR A 180 15.77 2.18 21.47
CA THR A 180 15.84 1.27 20.32
C THR A 180 16.39 2.01 19.12
N VAL A 181 17.35 1.42 18.41
CA VAL A 181 17.89 1.95 17.15
C VAL A 181 17.68 0.91 16.05
N ILE A 182 16.88 1.26 15.05
CA ILE A 182 16.65 0.41 13.87
C ILE A 182 17.60 0.89 12.76
N ARG A 183 18.54 0.04 12.36
CA ARG A 183 19.45 0.30 11.24
C ARG A 183 18.93 -0.37 9.97
N ASN A 184 19.23 0.21 8.82
CA ASN A 184 18.68 -0.17 7.51
C ASN A 184 17.14 -0.18 7.53
N ALA A 185 16.55 0.77 8.25
CA ALA A 185 15.12 0.99 8.30
C ALA A 185 14.56 1.36 6.92
N ALA A 186 13.31 1.02 6.67
CA ALA A 186 12.58 1.48 5.50
C ALA A 186 12.47 3.02 5.50
N LYS A 187 12.51 3.62 4.31
CA LYS A 187 12.57 5.08 4.13
C LYS A 187 11.28 5.66 3.55
N GLU A 188 10.29 4.83 3.32
CA GLU A 188 9.02 5.20 2.71
C GLU A 188 8.35 6.35 3.46
N PRO A 189 7.64 7.24 2.74
CA PRO A 189 6.88 8.35 3.36
C PRO A 189 5.90 7.88 4.45
N GLU A 190 5.41 6.66 4.34
CA GLU A 190 4.52 6.00 5.29
C GLU A 190 5.21 5.82 6.67
N ILE A 191 6.52 5.53 6.69
CA ILE A 191 7.32 5.43 7.93
C ILE A 191 7.50 6.81 8.58
N VAL A 192 7.71 7.86 7.76
CA VAL A 192 7.78 9.24 8.24
C VAL A 192 6.47 9.66 8.88
N ASP A 193 5.35 9.28 8.27
CA ASP A 193 4.02 9.61 8.78
C ASP A 193 3.69 8.84 10.07
N LEU A 194 4.11 7.57 10.18
CA LEU A 194 4.02 6.81 11.43
C LEU A 194 4.83 7.48 12.56
N GLN A 195 6.05 7.96 12.28
CA GLN A 195 6.82 8.75 13.26
C GLN A 195 6.05 10.00 13.69
N ARG A 196 5.47 10.76 12.76
CA ARG A 196 4.69 11.97 13.07
C ARG A 196 3.50 11.65 13.96
N PHE A 197 2.77 10.57 13.63
CA PHE A 197 1.63 10.11 14.42
C PHE A 197 2.04 9.70 15.84
N LEU A 198 3.06 8.85 15.98
CA LEU A 198 3.55 8.41 17.29
C LEU A 198 4.05 9.58 18.14
N ASN A 199 4.79 10.53 17.55
CA ASN A 199 5.23 11.72 18.25
C ASN A 199 4.06 12.64 18.66
N ALA A 200 3.01 12.70 17.81
CA ALA A 200 1.78 13.41 18.18
C ALA A 200 1.01 12.73 19.31
N MET A 201 1.25 11.43 19.57
CA MET A 201 0.75 10.71 20.75
C MET A 201 1.67 10.84 21.98
N GLY A 202 2.81 11.56 21.87
CA GLY A 202 3.76 11.75 22.96
C GLY A 202 4.93 10.77 22.95
N ALA A 203 5.14 9.99 21.90
CA ALA A 203 6.33 9.18 21.72
C ALA A 203 7.56 10.06 21.38
N LYS A 204 8.74 9.46 21.44
CA LYS A 204 10.01 10.08 21.09
C LYS A 204 10.68 9.26 19.99
N VAL A 205 10.32 9.53 18.75
CA VAL A 205 10.82 8.85 17.54
C VAL A 205 11.50 9.86 16.64
N CYS A 206 12.68 9.54 16.11
CA CYS A 206 13.39 10.37 15.15
C CYS A 206 14.11 9.52 14.08
N GLY A 207 14.44 10.15 12.94
CA GLY A 207 15.24 9.55 11.87
C GLY A 207 14.44 8.84 10.77
N ALA A 208 13.10 8.77 10.85
CA ALA A 208 12.27 8.21 9.78
C ALA A 208 12.50 8.95 8.45
N GLY A 209 12.48 8.20 7.34
CA GLY A 209 12.89 8.71 6.02
C GLY A 209 14.40 8.60 5.76
N GLY A 210 15.21 8.39 6.82
CA GLY A 210 16.62 8.00 6.75
C GLY A 210 16.80 6.48 6.85
N GLY A 211 18.03 6.02 6.80
CA GLY A 211 18.34 4.59 7.00
C GLY A 211 18.40 4.16 8.46
N THR A 212 18.18 5.06 9.42
CA THR A 212 18.24 4.78 10.86
C THR A 212 17.08 5.48 11.55
N VAL A 213 16.32 4.72 12.34
CA VAL A 213 15.24 5.24 13.18
C VAL A 213 15.60 4.98 14.65
N ALA A 214 15.55 6.01 15.49
CA ALA A 214 15.77 5.90 16.91
C ALA A 214 14.48 6.18 17.69
N ILE A 215 14.22 5.37 18.70
CA ILE A 215 13.02 5.43 19.54
C ILE A 215 13.46 5.39 21.00
N GLU A 216 13.17 6.45 21.77
CA GLU A 216 13.27 6.45 23.22
C GLU A 216 11.92 6.05 23.80
N GLY A 217 11.87 4.96 24.54
CA GLY A 217 10.63 4.46 25.10
C GLY A 217 10.03 5.40 26.15
N VAL A 218 8.72 5.50 26.14
CA VAL A 218 7.94 6.36 27.07
C VAL A 218 6.97 5.53 27.90
N LYS A 219 6.67 6.00 29.11
CA LYS A 219 5.76 5.28 30.01
C LYS A 219 4.31 5.35 29.57
N ARG A 220 3.88 6.44 28.93
CA ARG A 220 2.47 6.71 28.54
C ARG A 220 2.41 7.45 27.23
N LEU A 221 1.40 7.10 26.43
CA LEU A 221 0.99 7.80 25.23
C LEU A 221 -0.43 8.34 25.44
N HIS A 222 -0.81 9.37 24.70
CA HIS A 222 -2.12 10.01 24.77
C HIS A 222 -2.87 9.94 23.45
N GLY A 223 -4.15 10.32 23.46
CA GLY A 223 -4.99 10.40 22.27
C GLY A 223 -4.53 11.50 21.31
N VAL A 224 -4.91 11.35 20.05
CA VAL A 224 -4.52 12.29 18.98
C VAL A 224 -5.65 12.44 17.95
N ASP A 225 -5.73 13.62 17.31
CA ASP A 225 -6.53 13.88 16.11
C ASP A 225 -5.54 14.08 14.94
N PHE A 226 -5.53 13.16 13.98
CA PHE A 226 -4.49 13.09 12.96
C PHE A 226 -5.03 12.92 11.54
N VAL A 227 -4.34 13.51 10.57
CA VAL A 227 -4.61 13.36 9.13
C VAL A 227 -3.39 12.69 8.49
N PRO A 228 -3.54 11.46 7.99
CA PRO A 228 -2.47 10.75 7.29
C PRO A 228 -2.14 11.37 5.94
N ILE A 229 -0.94 11.08 5.42
CA ILE A 229 -0.52 11.50 4.07
C ILE A 229 -1.39 10.87 2.98
N GLY A 230 -1.44 11.53 1.81
CA GLY A 230 -2.13 11.02 0.62
C GLY A 230 -1.44 9.79 0.02
N ASP A 231 -2.23 8.90 -0.59
CA ASP A 231 -1.77 7.65 -1.18
C ASP A 231 -1.00 7.89 -2.50
N ARG A 232 0.33 7.86 -2.43
CA ARG A 232 1.20 8.01 -3.60
C ARG A 232 0.99 6.92 -4.65
N ILE A 233 0.52 5.73 -4.27
CA ILE A 233 0.24 4.65 -5.21
C ILE A 233 -1.08 4.87 -5.94
N GLU A 234 -2.10 5.38 -5.23
CA GLU A 234 -3.35 5.82 -5.86
C GLU A 234 -3.08 6.96 -6.86
N ALA A 235 -2.36 8.01 -6.44
CA ALA A 235 -1.96 9.11 -7.32
C ALA A 235 -1.23 8.62 -8.56
N GLY A 236 -0.23 7.75 -8.39
CA GLY A 236 0.53 7.15 -9.48
C GLY A 236 -0.33 6.34 -10.43
N THR A 237 -1.33 5.63 -9.93
CA THR A 237 -2.26 4.85 -10.76
C THR A 237 -3.06 5.76 -11.69
N TYR A 238 -3.60 6.90 -11.21
CA TYR A 238 -4.33 7.84 -12.06
C TYR A 238 -3.40 8.59 -13.03
N LEU A 239 -2.18 8.94 -12.60
CA LEU A 239 -1.20 9.56 -13.50
C LEU A 239 -0.80 8.61 -14.64
N ILE A 240 -0.60 7.31 -14.35
CA ILE A 240 -0.36 6.28 -15.38
C ILE A 240 -1.57 6.13 -16.30
N ALA A 241 -2.80 6.14 -15.75
CA ALA A 241 -4.01 6.08 -16.58
C ALA A 241 -4.09 7.23 -17.57
N ALA A 242 -3.87 8.47 -17.13
CA ALA A 242 -3.87 9.64 -18.00
C ALA A 242 -2.71 9.65 -19.00
N ALA A 243 -1.52 9.21 -18.59
CA ALA A 243 -0.39 9.04 -19.50
C ALA A 243 -0.74 8.08 -20.65
N THR A 244 -1.37 6.96 -20.32
CA THR A 244 -1.73 5.88 -21.25
C THR A 244 -2.88 6.29 -22.20
N CYS A 245 -3.94 6.89 -21.66
CA CYS A 245 -5.13 7.26 -22.43
C CYS A 245 -4.95 8.59 -23.19
N GLY A 246 -4.05 9.45 -22.73
CA GLY A 246 -3.94 10.84 -23.13
C GLY A 246 -4.89 11.75 -22.34
N GLY A 247 -4.65 13.05 -22.45
CA GLY A 247 -5.43 14.10 -21.75
C GLY A 247 -4.58 14.86 -20.75
N GLU A 248 -5.24 15.54 -19.81
CA GLU A 248 -4.61 16.33 -18.75
C GLU A 248 -5.33 16.14 -17.43
N ILE A 249 -4.61 15.66 -16.44
CA ILE A 249 -5.16 15.52 -15.08
C ILE A 249 -4.32 16.23 -14.04
N GLU A 250 -4.98 16.70 -12.97
CA GLU A 250 -4.36 17.20 -11.76
C GLU A 250 -4.68 16.24 -10.60
N THR A 251 -3.65 15.75 -9.90
CA THR A 251 -3.80 15.05 -8.61
C THR A 251 -3.38 15.99 -7.49
N ARG A 252 -4.10 15.95 -6.34
CA ARG A 252 -3.84 16.76 -5.15
C ARG A 252 -3.73 15.91 -3.92
N GLY A 253 -2.95 16.37 -2.92
CA GLY A 253 -2.77 15.71 -1.64
C GLY A 253 -1.57 14.77 -1.55
N VAL A 254 -0.71 14.73 -2.59
CA VAL A 254 0.53 13.93 -2.58
C VAL A 254 1.73 14.79 -2.97
N PRO A 255 2.72 14.98 -2.07
CA PRO A 255 3.96 15.64 -2.41
C PRO A 255 4.67 14.93 -3.57
N PRO A 256 5.15 15.66 -4.60
CA PRO A 256 5.80 15.06 -5.78
C PRO A 256 7.03 14.21 -5.45
N GLU A 257 7.76 14.56 -4.41
CA GLU A 257 8.93 13.81 -3.92
C GLU A 257 8.58 12.39 -3.48
N ASN A 258 7.37 12.16 -2.99
CA ASN A 258 6.91 10.84 -2.56
C ASN A 258 6.71 9.86 -3.73
N ILE A 259 6.69 10.36 -4.96
CA ILE A 259 6.44 9.58 -6.19
C ILE A 259 7.45 9.93 -7.30
N ALA A 260 8.57 10.55 -6.96
CA ALA A 260 9.54 11.10 -7.91
C ALA A 260 10.03 10.08 -8.95
N ALA A 261 10.28 8.82 -8.55
CA ALA A 261 10.72 7.77 -9.47
C ALA A 261 9.71 7.52 -10.60
N LEU A 262 8.40 7.48 -10.30
CA LEU A 262 7.38 7.39 -11.34
C LEU A 262 7.34 8.63 -12.23
N LEU A 263 7.35 9.84 -11.62
CA LEU A 263 7.29 11.08 -12.41
C LEU A 263 8.47 11.19 -13.38
N HIS A 264 9.64 10.72 -12.98
CA HIS A 264 10.81 10.65 -13.85
C HIS A 264 10.56 9.73 -15.05
N LYS A 265 10.08 8.50 -14.80
CA LYS A 265 9.77 7.55 -15.87
C LYS A 265 8.66 8.03 -16.81
N LEU A 266 7.64 8.69 -16.30
CA LEU A 266 6.58 9.27 -17.14
C LEU A 266 7.11 10.42 -18.03
N ARG A 267 8.09 11.22 -17.55
CA ARG A 267 8.78 12.21 -18.40
C ARG A 267 9.61 11.53 -19.50
N GLU A 268 10.33 10.46 -19.17
CA GLU A 268 11.05 9.64 -20.17
C GLU A 268 10.10 9.07 -21.24
N ASN A 269 8.86 8.65 -20.84
CA ASN A 269 7.83 8.21 -21.78
C ASN A 269 7.30 9.33 -22.68
N GLY A 270 7.59 10.62 -22.37
CA GLY A 270 7.18 11.77 -23.19
C GLY A 270 6.06 12.62 -22.56
N CYS A 271 5.63 12.33 -21.32
CA CYS A 271 4.63 13.13 -20.64
C CYS A 271 5.20 14.49 -20.20
N LYS A 272 4.39 15.54 -20.26
CA LYS A 272 4.68 16.83 -19.64
C LYS A 272 4.14 16.82 -18.21
N ILE A 273 4.98 17.13 -17.23
CA ILE A 273 4.61 17.10 -15.82
C ILE A 273 5.04 18.40 -15.14
N TYR A 274 4.07 19.09 -14.58
CA TYR A 274 4.26 20.24 -13.72
C TYR A 274 3.89 19.90 -12.28
N THR A 275 4.69 20.37 -11.31
CA THR A 275 4.49 20.10 -9.89
C THR A 275 4.54 21.40 -9.09
N LYS A 276 3.63 21.54 -8.10
CA LYS A 276 3.63 22.67 -7.15
C LYS A 276 3.02 22.24 -5.83
N ASN A 277 3.80 22.31 -4.74
CA ASN A 277 3.41 21.81 -3.42
C ASN A 277 2.99 20.32 -3.51
N ASP A 278 1.75 19.99 -3.12
CA ASP A 278 1.13 18.67 -3.17
C ASP A 278 0.29 18.42 -4.45
N LYS A 279 0.49 19.25 -5.49
CA LYS A 279 -0.21 19.14 -6.78
C LYS A 279 0.72 18.62 -7.86
N ILE A 280 0.21 17.70 -8.65
CA ILE A 280 0.90 17.15 -9.81
C ILE A 280 -0.05 17.23 -11.00
N VAL A 281 0.33 17.98 -12.03
CA VAL A 281 -0.38 18.07 -13.31
C VAL A 281 0.40 17.28 -14.34
N LEU A 282 -0.27 16.33 -14.99
CA LEU A 282 0.29 15.54 -16.08
C LEU A 282 -0.52 15.77 -17.36
N THR A 283 0.18 16.08 -18.46
CA THR A 283 -0.39 16.18 -19.79
C THR A 283 0.27 15.13 -20.70
N SER A 284 -0.54 14.39 -21.45
CA SER A 284 -0.09 13.38 -22.42
C SER A 284 -0.96 13.41 -23.68
N ASP A 285 -0.39 13.11 -24.83
CA ASP A 285 -1.14 12.87 -26.07
C ASP A 285 -1.57 11.40 -26.24
N GLY A 286 -1.15 10.53 -25.31
CA GLY A 286 -1.41 9.09 -25.34
C GLY A 286 -0.51 8.31 -26.29
N LYS A 287 0.49 8.97 -26.92
CA LYS A 287 1.49 8.37 -27.79
C LYS A 287 2.85 8.31 -27.08
N LEU A 288 3.01 7.30 -26.27
CA LEU A 288 4.19 7.16 -25.42
C LEU A 288 5.32 6.43 -26.15
N ARG A 289 6.56 6.74 -25.77
CA ARG A 289 7.74 5.93 -26.11
C ARG A 289 8.11 5.02 -24.96
N ALA A 290 8.61 3.84 -25.28
CA ALA A 290 9.13 2.92 -24.27
C ALA A 290 10.38 3.52 -23.60
N VAL A 291 10.61 3.12 -22.36
CA VAL A 291 11.89 3.28 -21.66
C VAL A 291 12.60 1.94 -21.63
N ASP A 292 13.94 1.94 -21.63
CA ASP A 292 14.69 0.69 -21.76
C ASP A 292 14.43 -0.27 -20.60
N ILE A 293 14.46 0.26 -19.35
CA ILE A 293 14.32 -0.55 -18.15
C ILE A 293 13.60 0.19 -17.02
N VAL A 294 12.77 -0.57 -16.28
CA VAL A 294 12.19 -0.18 -15.01
C VAL A 294 12.43 -1.28 -13.99
N GLU A 295 13.09 -0.95 -12.89
CA GLU A 295 13.38 -1.87 -11.82
C GLU A 295 12.69 -1.43 -10.52
N THR A 296 11.97 -2.36 -9.89
CA THR A 296 11.36 -2.08 -8.58
C THR A 296 12.43 -2.13 -7.50
N MET A 297 12.43 -1.11 -6.65
CA MET A 297 13.39 -0.96 -5.55
C MET A 297 12.69 -0.35 -4.33
N PRO A 298 13.22 -0.58 -3.10
CA PRO A 298 12.81 0.18 -1.93
C PRO A 298 12.90 1.69 -2.17
N PHE A 299 12.06 2.47 -1.47
CA PHE A 299 12.05 3.93 -1.60
C PHE A 299 13.46 4.53 -1.37
N PRO A 300 13.90 5.49 -2.21
CA PRO A 300 13.13 6.26 -3.20
C PRO A 300 13.11 5.66 -4.62
N GLY A 301 13.43 4.38 -4.79
CA GLY A 301 13.35 3.71 -6.07
C GLY A 301 11.92 3.53 -6.60
N PHE A 302 11.77 2.89 -7.77
CA PHE A 302 10.47 2.69 -8.37
C PHE A 302 9.64 1.70 -7.54
N PRO A 303 8.44 2.09 -7.05
CA PRO A 303 7.68 1.26 -6.13
C PRO A 303 7.08 0.04 -6.81
N THR A 304 7.26 -1.14 -6.22
CA THR A 304 6.65 -2.39 -6.69
C THR A 304 5.11 -2.31 -6.81
N ASP A 305 4.45 -1.47 -5.99
CA ASP A 305 3.00 -1.26 -6.03
C ASP A 305 2.50 -0.49 -7.27
N LEU A 306 3.40 0.08 -8.07
CA LEU A 306 3.09 0.69 -9.37
C LEU A 306 3.62 -0.13 -10.56
N GLN A 307 4.30 -1.25 -10.31
CA GLN A 307 4.90 -2.09 -11.35
C GLN A 307 3.86 -2.61 -12.35
N ALA A 308 2.73 -3.14 -11.87
CA ALA A 308 1.69 -3.70 -12.73
C ALA A 308 1.03 -2.63 -13.61
N GLN A 309 0.67 -1.47 -13.03
CA GLN A 309 0.06 -0.35 -13.74
C GLN A 309 1.02 0.22 -14.79
N TYR A 310 2.31 0.34 -14.44
CA TYR A 310 3.33 0.80 -15.38
C TYR A 310 3.59 -0.21 -16.51
N THR A 311 3.53 -1.52 -16.21
CA THR A 311 3.59 -2.56 -17.24
C THR A 311 2.41 -2.43 -18.22
N ALA A 312 1.21 -2.14 -17.73
CA ALA A 312 0.05 -1.89 -18.61
C ALA A 312 0.28 -0.69 -19.54
N LEU A 313 0.88 0.40 -19.06
CA LEU A 313 1.30 1.54 -19.89
C LEU A 313 2.28 1.10 -20.98
N CYS A 314 3.29 0.30 -20.63
CA CYS A 314 4.31 -0.17 -21.58
C CYS A 314 3.73 -0.99 -22.74
N THR A 315 2.56 -1.63 -22.56
CA THR A 315 1.94 -2.46 -23.61
C THR A 315 1.60 -1.69 -24.89
N THR A 316 1.43 -0.36 -24.81
CA THR A 316 1.12 0.50 -25.98
C THR A 316 2.17 1.60 -26.21
N ALA A 317 3.27 1.60 -25.46
CA ALA A 317 4.38 2.52 -25.66
C ALA A 317 5.26 2.05 -26.83
N LYS A 318 5.61 2.94 -27.78
CA LYS A 318 6.41 2.61 -28.96
C LYS A 318 7.82 2.18 -28.55
N GLY A 319 8.17 0.92 -28.81
CA GLY A 319 9.45 0.30 -28.45
C GLY A 319 9.28 -0.89 -27.50
N SER A 320 10.32 -1.19 -26.73
CA SER A 320 10.32 -2.30 -25.77
C SER A 320 10.84 -1.84 -24.42
N THR A 321 10.24 -2.33 -23.35
CA THR A 321 10.66 -2.05 -21.95
C THR A 321 10.96 -3.37 -21.24
N LEU A 322 12.07 -3.44 -20.53
CA LEU A 322 12.32 -4.48 -19.54
C LEU A 322 11.77 -4.00 -18.18
N VAL A 323 10.88 -4.76 -17.60
CA VAL A 323 10.37 -4.53 -16.24
C VAL A 323 10.94 -5.60 -15.33
N VAL A 324 11.71 -5.19 -14.32
CA VAL A 324 12.37 -6.09 -13.36
C VAL A 324 11.72 -5.95 -12.00
N GLU A 325 11.19 -7.04 -11.46
CA GLU A 325 10.57 -7.08 -10.13
C GLU A 325 11.54 -7.65 -9.10
N ASN A 326 12.14 -6.79 -8.30
CA ASN A 326 13.17 -7.20 -7.34
C ASN A 326 12.62 -7.60 -5.96
N LEU A 327 11.32 -7.32 -5.67
CA LEU A 327 10.73 -7.54 -4.35
C LEU A 327 9.87 -8.81 -4.28
N PHE A 328 9.02 -9.08 -5.29
CA PHE A 328 8.03 -10.15 -5.21
C PHE A 328 8.08 -11.09 -6.43
N GLU A 329 8.26 -12.39 -6.19
CA GLU A 329 8.55 -13.40 -7.21
C GLU A 329 7.39 -13.65 -8.18
N THR A 330 6.15 -13.58 -7.72
CA THR A 330 4.95 -13.97 -8.51
C THR A 330 4.09 -12.79 -8.92
N ARG A 331 4.66 -11.57 -8.99
CA ARG A 331 3.91 -10.35 -9.22
C ARG A 331 3.37 -10.20 -10.65
N TYR A 332 3.79 -11.02 -11.60
CA TYR A 332 3.40 -10.93 -13.01
C TYR A 332 2.14 -11.73 -13.39
N ARG A 333 1.33 -12.18 -12.46
CA ARG A 333 0.09 -12.96 -12.75
C ARG A 333 -0.86 -12.24 -13.72
N TYR A 334 -0.96 -10.92 -13.61
CA TYR A 334 -1.77 -10.08 -14.50
C TYR A 334 -1.30 -10.08 -15.97
N ALA A 335 -0.05 -10.46 -16.25
CA ALA A 335 0.50 -10.47 -17.60
C ALA A 335 -0.24 -11.43 -18.54
N ALA A 336 -0.74 -12.56 -18.02
CA ALA A 336 -1.57 -13.50 -18.79
C ALA A 336 -2.88 -12.85 -19.23
N GLU A 337 -3.51 -12.05 -18.37
CA GLU A 337 -4.74 -11.34 -18.67
C GLU A 337 -4.49 -10.19 -19.67
N LEU A 338 -3.37 -9.45 -19.56
CA LEU A 338 -2.97 -8.44 -20.57
C LEU A 338 -2.74 -9.07 -21.95
N LYS A 339 -2.17 -10.29 -22.03
CA LYS A 339 -2.02 -11.01 -23.30
C LYS A 339 -3.38 -11.33 -23.95
N ARG A 340 -4.41 -11.62 -23.17
CA ARG A 340 -5.78 -11.80 -23.68
C ARG A 340 -6.34 -10.53 -24.32
N MET A 341 -5.83 -9.37 -23.92
CA MET A 341 -6.15 -8.08 -24.53
C MET A 341 -5.26 -7.75 -25.74
N GLY A 342 -4.36 -8.65 -26.14
CA GLY A 342 -3.45 -8.49 -27.29
C GLY A 342 -2.08 -7.92 -26.95
N ALA A 343 -1.68 -7.81 -25.68
CA ALA A 343 -0.36 -7.33 -25.29
C ALA A 343 0.76 -8.34 -25.62
N ASP A 344 1.91 -7.84 -26.11
CA ASP A 344 3.13 -8.64 -26.30
C ASP A 344 4.04 -8.55 -25.07
N ILE A 345 3.88 -9.52 -24.18
CA ILE A 345 4.63 -9.62 -22.92
C ILE A 345 5.26 -10.99 -22.80
N THR A 346 6.56 -11.05 -22.56
CA THR A 346 7.27 -12.29 -22.24
C THR A 346 7.83 -12.19 -20.81
N VAL A 347 7.40 -13.08 -19.93
CA VAL A 347 7.86 -13.12 -18.53
C VAL A 347 8.85 -14.28 -18.37
N ARG A 348 10.00 -14.00 -17.75
CA ARG A 348 11.01 -15.01 -17.34
C ARG A 348 11.52 -14.66 -15.95
N GLY A 349 11.18 -15.50 -14.96
CA GLY A 349 11.53 -15.25 -13.57
C GLY A 349 11.00 -13.91 -13.08
N ARG A 350 11.89 -13.03 -12.66
CA ARG A 350 11.57 -11.67 -12.15
C ARG A 350 11.60 -10.58 -13.22
N THR A 351 11.65 -10.95 -14.50
CA THR A 351 11.75 -9.97 -15.60
C THR A 351 10.64 -10.18 -16.61
N ALA A 352 9.99 -9.09 -17.00
CA ALA A 352 9.05 -9.05 -18.11
C ALA A 352 9.63 -8.18 -19.23
N CYS A 353 9.71 -8.73 -20.45
CA CYS A 353 9.95 -7.95 -21.66
C CYS A 353 8.59 -7.59 -22.25
N VAL A 354 8.30 -6.29 -22.32
CA VAL A 354 7.05 -5.73 -22.86
C VAL A 354 7.35 -5.01 -24.15
N ARG A 355 6.80 -5.51 -25.27
CA ARG A 355 6.86 -4.81 -26.56
C ARG A 355 5.56 -4.08 -26.79
N GLY A 356 5.64 -2.79 -27.06
CA GLY A 356 4.47 -1.98 -27.34
C GLY A 356 3.77 -2.42 -28.61
N VAL A 357 2.46 -2.66 -28.52
CA VAL A 357 1.59 -2.94 -29.65
C VAL A 357 0.84 -1.67 -30.07
N GLU A 358 0.36 -1.63 -31.30
CA GLU A 358 -0.38 -0.47 -31.82
C GLU A 358 -1.67 -0.24 -31.03
N LYS A 359 -2.37 -1.31 -30.65
CA LYS A 359 -3.63 -1.28 -29.90
C LYS A 359 -3.86 -2.55 -29.09
N LEU A 360 -4.55 -2.36 -27.97
CA LEU A 360 -5.14 -3.45 -27.22
C LEU A 360 -6.61 -3.61 -27.63
N HIS A 361 -7.17 -4.78 -27.39
CA HIS A 361 -8.57 -5.12 -27.69
C HIS A 361 -9.36 -5.37 -26.41
N GLY A 362 -10.64 -5.03 -26.45
CA GLY A 362 -11.58 -5.35 -25.36
C GLY A 362 -11.66 -6.85 -25.10
N ALA A 363 -11.61 -7.22 -23.82
CA ALA A 363 -11.66 -8.61 -23.38
C ALA A 363 -12.34 -8.74 -22.00
N CYS A 364 -12.75 -9.98 -21.66
CA CYS A 364 -13.13 -10.33 -20.30
C CYS A 364 -11.87 -10.80 -19.57
N VAL A 365 -11.46 -10.07 -18.52
CA VAL A 365 -10.23 -10.31 -17.76
C VAL A 365 -10.51 -10.39 -16.26
N THR A 366 -9.69 -11.14 -15.54
CA THR A 366 -9.89 -11.45 -14.12
C THR A 366 -8.81 -10.79 -13.26
N ALA A 367 -9.22 -9.98 -12.30
CA ALA A 367 -8.30 -9.45 -11.30
C ALA A 367 -7.84 -10.59 -10.37
N GLY A 368 -6.53 -10.82 -10.28
CA GLY A 368 -5.94 -11.83 -9.42
C GLY A 368 -5.28 -11.26 -8.15
N ASP A 369 -5.06 -9.96 -8.13
CA ASP A 369 -4.55 -9.19 -7.00
C ASP A 369 -4.92 -7.70 -7.14
N LEU A 370 -4.68 -6.92 -6.08
CA LEU A 370 -5.02 -5.50 -6.02
C LEU A 370 -4.39 -4.67 -7.16
N ARG A 371 -3.09 -4.78 -7.36
CA ARG A 371 -2.34 -3.92 -8.30
C ARG A 371 -2.45 -4.44 -9.73
N GLY A 372 -2.46 -5.77 -9.90
CA GLY A 372 -2.78 -6.41 -11.18
C GLY A 372 -4.19 -6.05 -11.67
N GLY A 373 -5.19 -6.09 -10.77
CA GLY A 373 -6.56 -5.66 -11.10
C GLY A 373 -6.63 -4.21 -11.57
N ALA A 374 -5.95 -3.29 -10.86
CA ALA A 374 -5.87 -1.90 -11.30
C ALA A 374 -5.19 -1.77 -12.69
N ALA A 375 -4.12 -2.50 -12.94
CA ALA A 375 -3.43 -2.52 -14.24
C ALA A 375 -4.35 -2.98 -15.38
N LEU A 376 -5.18 -4.00 -15.13
CA LEU A 376 -6.17 -4.47 -16.12
C LEU A 376 -7.24 -3.41 -16.42
N VAL A 377 -7.67 -2.64 -15.42
CA VAL A 377 -8.58 -1.49 -15.63
C VAL A 377 -7.89 -0.44 -16.50
N LEU A 378 -6.63 -0.09 -16.25
CA LEU A 378 -5.89 0.88 -17.05
C LEU A 378 -5.73 0.41 -18.50
N ALA A 379 -5.40 -0.85 -18.73
CA ALA A 379 -5.32 -1.44 -20.06
C ALA A 379 -6.68 -1.39 -20.77
N ALA A 380 -7.77 -1.68 -20.05
CA ALA A 380 -9.14 -1.62 -20.58
C ALA A 380 -9.57 -0.20 -20.97
N LEU A 381 -9.12 0.84 -20.23
CA LEU A 381 -9.36 2.24 -20.61
C LEU A 381 -8.68 2.63 -21.94
N LYS A 382 -7.56 1.98 -22.27
CA LYS A 382 -6.83 2.22 -23.52
C LYS A 382 -7.33 1.35 -24.68
N ALA A 383 -7.88 0.17 -24.39
CA ALA A 383 -8.25 -0.84 -25.39
C ALA A 383 -9.35 -0.37 -26.35
N GLU A 384 -9.34 -0.84 -27.60
CA GLU A 384 -10.46 -0.66 -28.51
C GLU A 384 -11.61 -1.61 -28.15
N GLY A 385 -12.83 -1.08 -28.10
CA GLY A 385 -14.04 -1.84 -27.78
C GLY A 385 -14.34 -1.89 -26.28
N GLN A 386 -15.13 -2.89 -25.90
CA GLN A 386 -15.60 -3.06 -24.51
C GLN A 386 -14.81 -4.15 -23.79
N SER A 387 -14.37 -3.85 -22.59
CA SER A 387 -13.76 -4.80 -21.67
C SER A 387 -14.64 -5.05 -20.45
N THR A 388 -14.52 -6.26 -19.89
CA THR A 388 -15.12 -6.62 -18.61
C THR A 388 -13.99 -7.02 -17.65
N VAL A 389 -13.91 -6.37 -16.48
CA VAL A 389 -13.00 -6.76 -15.39
C VAL A 389 -13.82 -7.37 -14.27
N VAL A 390 -13.51 -8.62 -13.89
CA VAL A 390 -14.18 -9.35 -12.81
C VAL A 390 -13.30 -9.49 -11.58
N GLU A 391 -13.83 -10.02 -10.47
CA GLU A 391 -13.15 -10.18 -9.17
C GLU A 391 -12.72 -8.84 -8.54
N LEU A 392 -13.65 -7.87 -8.55
CA LEU A 392 -13.40 -6.51 -8.07
C LEU A 392 -13.04 -6.44 -6.57
N SER A 393 -13.36 -7.47 -5.79
CA SER A 393 -13.00 -7.58 -4.38
C SER A 393 -11.50 -7.37 -4.13
N TYR A 394 -10.63 -7.77 -5.08
CA TYR A 394 -9.19 -7.48 -5.01
C TYR A 394 -8.88 -5.99 -5.16
N ILE A 395 -9.58 -5.29 -6.07
CA ILE A 395 -9.38 -3.84 -6.32
C ILE A 395 -9.90 -3.04 -5.12
N ASP A 396 -11.06 -3.42 -4.57
CA ASP A 396 -11.71 -2.78 -3.42
C ASP A 396 -10.88 -2.86 -2.12
N ARG A 397 -9.83 -3.67 -2.11
CA ARG A 397 -8.86 -3.72 -0.99
C ARG A 397 -8.03 -2.45 -0.84
N GLY A 398 -7.86 -1.64 -1.89
CA GLY A 398 -6.95 -0.51 -1.84
C GLY A 398 -7.38 0.73 -2.62
N TYR A 399 -8.45 0.67 -3.40
CA TYR A 399 -8.99 1.81 -4.14
C TYR A 399 -10.45 2.07 -3.72
N ALA A 400 -10.68 3.18 -3.02
CA ALA A 400 -12.03 3.62 -2.71
C ALA A 400 -12.62 4.39 -3.90
N ASP A 401 -13.84 4.01 -4.29
CA ASP A 401 -14.59 4.61 -5.41
C ASP A 401 -13.76 4.74 -6.70
N PHE A 402 -13.05 3.65 -7.06
CA PHE A 402 -12.12 3.66 -8.20
C PHE A 402 -12.81 4.05 -9.50
N GLU A 403 -13.97 3.44 -9.79
CA GLU A 403 -14.76 3.77 -10.97
C GLU A 403 -15.35 5.18 -10.92
N GLY A 404 -15.75 5.68 -9.76
CA GLY A 404 -16.29 7.03 -9.60
C GLY A 404 -15.24 8.10 -9.89
N LYS A 405 -14.01 7.92 -9.38
CA LYS A 405 -12.88 8.81 -9.66
C LYS A 405 -12.48 8.76 -11.14
N LEU A 406 -12.42 7.56 -11.76
CA LEU A 406 -12.14 7.44 -13.19
C LEU A 406 -13.24 8.09 -14.06
N ARG A 407 -14.53 7.93 -13.71
CA ARG A 407 -15.63 8.62 -14.40
C ARG A 407 -15.54 10.13 -14.27
N LYS A 408 -15.14 10.64 -13.10
CA LYS A 408 -14.90 12.07 -12.89
C LYS A 408 -13.81 12.62 -13.82
N LEU A 409 -12.83 11.77 -14.18
CA LEU A 409 -11.80 12.10 -15.17
C LEU A 409 -12.24 11.88 -16.63
N GLY A 410 -13.48 11.44 -16.88
CA GLY A 410 -14.02 11.24 -18.23
C GLY A 410 -14.02 9.81 -18.74
N ALA A 411 -13.58 8.82 -17.94
CA ALA A 411 -13.62 7.42 -18.34
C ALA A 411 -15.05 6.87 -18.49
N LYS A 412 -15.28 6.05 -19.51
CA LYS A 412 -16.53 5.30 -19.69
C LYS A 412 -16.46 3.94 -18.97
N ILE A 413 -16.60 3.98 -17.66
CA ILE A 413 -16.57 2.83 -16.76
C ILE A 413 -17.81 2.77 -15.89
N ARG A 414 -18.36 1.58 -15.67
CA ARG A 414 -19.46 1.35 -14.72
C ARG A 414 -19.28 0.05 -13.95
N ARG A 415 -19.69 0.07 -12.70
CA ARG A 415 -19.81 -1.14 -11.87
C ARG A 415 -21.18 -1.77 -12.07
N VAL A 416 -21.21 -3.05 -12.35
CA VAL A 416 -22.44 -3.86 -12.44
C VAL A 416 -22.40 -4.85 -11.29
N ARG A 417 -23.41 -4.78 -10.43
CA ARG A 417 -23.65 -5.75 -9.36
C ARG A 417 -24.43 -6.91 -9.93
N VAL A 418 -23.97 -8.13 -9.69
CA VAL A 418 -24.61 -9.39 -10.15
C VAL A 418 -25.04 -10.20 -8.94
#